data_ae7a88f955820e814b67b5575b1f20b9
#
_entry.id   ae7a88f955820e814b67b5575b1f20b9
#
_cell.length_a   1.000
_cell.length_b   1.000
_cell.length_c   1.000
_cell.angle_alpha   90.00
_cell.angle_beta   90.00
_cell.angle_gamma   90.00
#
_symmetry.space_group_name_H-M   'P 1'
#
loop_
_entity.id
_entity.type
_entity.pdbx_description
1 polymer ?
#
loop_
_entity_poly.entity_id
_entity_poly.type
_entity_poly.pdbx_seq_one_letter_code
_entity_poly.pdbx_strand_id
1 'polypeptide(L)'
;EEELYKTETVSTDQSSCVIVLDWEENYKFKVKCIGNGRLSGYWETEVTGILYRPLSIELKETRTIDTQALISWSPNDTVVITALTAVPVGAEDDSQEMKVYQVSSEEYLAGSKIIGDLTPETSYRVSLYSGAEQTSETYQARIEVTTETTENLDADYGTANRVDLRNEPFDPNYFNSLDWNSIAEGTTFILPAGKTYVLNSGESIIEFAHSVNFVTPQTLEEYPTFSFDNAFRVVEDGMIDKITFKRINLKAAKPLSEMTNNSLSGKQVICPESKVFLINTVDFTNCYIENFRAIVRSKQAGGSVEAILFKECTINAIGNQGIVSTDGKKGNYVNDVSFDGCTITNICAIADLRNTDSGKNISITNTTFCYAPMENAFLFRVAANIPIKIENCVFGGSMKIDNNIPKFNELGSGGQDDYTGSYRFSPVNSFQTSDHSSTKGSLGLSDSKMSTTGLFTDPANNNFKLNELFEGCSSVGAPEWRR
;
A
#
# COMPACT_ATOMS: atom_id res chain seq x y z
N GLU A 1 12.80 24.54 41.68
CA GLU A 1 12.89 25.95 42.16
C GLU A 1 12.34 26.83 41.04
N GLU A 2 11.38 27.76 41.36
CA GLU A 2 10.87 28.72 40.37
C GLU A 2 11.99 29.74 40.07
N GLU A 3 12.48 29.81 38.86
CA GLU A 3 13.49 30.79 38.45
C GLU A 3 12.80 32.05 37.92
N LEU A 4 13.32 33.23 38.29
CA LEU A 4 12.80 34.52 37.83
C LEU A 4 13.30 34.76 36.38
N TYR A 5 12.42 34.53 35.40
CA TYR A 5 12.74 34.71 34.00
C TYR A 5 12.87 36.19 33.60
N LYS A 6 11.88 37.01 33.90
CA LYS A 6 11.86 38.43 33.51
C LYS A 6 11.06 39.29 34.47
N THR A 7 11.47 40.55 34.65
CA THR A 7 10.73 41.56 35.38
C THR A 7 10.54 42.82 34.54
N GLU A 8 9.29 43.27 34.41
CA GLU A 8 8.93 44.53 33.78
C GLU A 8 8.28 45.48 34.81
N THR A 9 8.64 46.76 34.75
CA THR A 9 8.04 47.80 35.60
C THR A 9 7.29 48.79 34.73
N VAL A 10 6.00 48.95 34.99
CA VAL A 10 5.14 49.86 34.25
C VAL A 10 4.74 51.04 35.15
N SER A 11 4.57 52.24 34.55
CA SER A 11 4.12 53.43 35.29
C SER A 11 2.63 53.36 35.60
N THR A 12 2.16 54.16 36.58
CA THR A 12 0.78 54.13 37.08
C THR A 12 -0.26 54.64 36.07
N ASP A 13 0.16 55.25 34.98
CA ASP A 13 -0.67 55.71 33.87
C ASP A 13 -0.83 54.60 32.77
N GLN A 14 -0.13 53.50 32.89
CA GLN A 14 -0.25 52.34 31.99
C GLN A 14 -1.08 51.25 32.65
N SER A 15 -2.10 50.79 31.94
CA SER A 15 -2.99 49.69 32.38
C SER A 15 -2.61 48.32 31.88
N SER A 16 -1.59 48.23 31.02
CA SER A 16 -1.13 46.99 30.39
C SER A 16 0.37 46.99 30.11
N CYS A 17 0.95 45.80 30.07
CA CYS A 17 2.35 45.57 29.74
C CYS A 17 2.42 44.39 28.75
N VAL A 18 3.29 44.47 27.76
CA VAL A 18 3.59 43.38 26.85
C VAL A 18 4.92 42.76 27.24
N ILE A 19 4.90 41.49 27.54
CA ILE A 19 6.10 40.71 27.89
C ILE A 19 6.34 39.73 26.75
N VAL A 20 7.52 39.77 26.15
CA VAL A 20 7.96 38.78 25.15
C VAL A 20 8.44 37.55 25.91
N LEU A 21 7.88 36.41 25.59
CA LEU A 21 8.15 35.13 26.22
C LEU A 21 8.70 34.16 25.16
N ASP A 22 9.44 33.16 25.60
CA ASP A 22 9.85 32.08 24.74
C ASP A 22 8.68 31.12 24.46
N TRP A 23 8.71 30.47 23.31
CA TRP A 23 7.71 29.51 22.94
C TRP A 23 7.89 28.18 23.72
N GLU A 24 6.80 27.49 23.94
CA GLU A 24 6.80 26.12 24.49
C GLU A 24 7.22 25.99 25.94
N GLU A 25 7.24 27.11 26.66
CA GLU A 25 7.54 27.19 28.09
C GLU A 25 6.30 27.51 28.92
N ASN A 26 6.28 27.07 30.16
CA ASN A 26 5.23 27.42 31.11
C ASN A 26 5.66 28.62 31.97
N TYR A 27 4.83 29.63 31.99
CA TYR A 27 5.11 30.84 32.73
C TYR A 27 4.09 31.11 33.85
N LYS A 28 4.58 31.55 34.98
CA LYS A 28 3.80 32.04 36.11
C LYS A 28 4.01 33.52 36.26
N PHE A 29 2.92 34.29 36.25
CA PHE A 29 2.97 35.73 36.36
C PHE A 29 2.70 36.16 37.80
N LYS A 30 3.54 37.04 38.34
CA LYS A 30 3.37 37.68 39.67
C LYS A 30 3.36 39.17 39.48
N VAL A 31 2.29 39.82 39.89
CA VAL A 31 2.12 41.27 39.80
C VAL A 31 2.08 41.88 41.20
N LYS A 32 2.77 42.98 41.38
CA LYS A 32 2.71 43.79 42.62
C LYS A 32 2.68 45.27 42.29
N CYS A 33 2.04 46.06 43.13
CA CYS A 33 2.10 47.53 43.09
C CYS A 33 3.22 48.08 43.94
N ILE A 34 3.92 49.10 43.42
CA ILE A 34 4.97 49.85 44.11
C ILE A 34 4.48 51.28 44.24
N GLY A 35 4.28 51.81 45.49
CA GLY A 35 3.85 53.16 45.66
C GLY A 35 4.26 53.71 47.08
N ASN A 36 4.70 54.95 47.11
CA ASN A 36 5.11 55.67 48.33
C ASN A 36 6.02 54.86 49.27
N GLY A 37 6.94 54.09 48.72
CA GLY A 37 7.86 53.23 49.46
C GLY A 37 7.25 52.00 50.11
N ARG A 38 5.99 51.66 49.76
CA ARG A 38 5.29 50.43 50.20
C ARG A 38 5.05 49.53 49.01
N LEU A 39 5.22 48.20 49.22
CA LEU A 39 4.93 47.17 48.28
C LEU A 39 3.57 46.52 48.60
N SER A 40 2.73 46.28 47.63
CA SER A 40 1.56 45.41 47.81
C SER A 40 1.98 43.94 47.95
N GLY A 41 1.06 43.09 48.37
CA GLY A 41 1.20 41.65 48.16
C GLY A 41 1.23 41.33 46.63
N TYR A 42 1.70 40.16 46.30
CA TYR A 42 1.63 39.66 44.94
C TYR A 42 0.22 39.15 44.60
N TRP A 43 -0.26 39.45 43.41
CA TRP A 43 -1.30 38.66 42.75
C TRP A 43 -0.61 37.71 41.78
N GLU A 44 -0.96 36.45 41.87
CA GLU A 44 -0.44 35.41 41.02
C GLU A 44 -1.52 34.98 40.03
N THR A 45 -1.13 34.77 38.79
CA THR A 45 -1.97 34.11 37.78
C THR A 45 -1.12 33.13 37.01
N GLU A 46 -1.67 31.97 36.79
CA GLU A 46 -1.10 30.98 35.90
C GLU A 46 -1.70 31.18 34.50
N VAL A 47 -0.85 31.22 33.49
CA VAL A 47 -1.27 30.99 32.13
C VAL A 47 -1.34 29.47 31.96
N THR A 48 -2.54 28.93 32.00
CA THR A 48 -2.77 27.50 31.77
C THR A 48 -2.70 27.23 30.29
N GLY A 49 -1.58 26.73 29.82
CA GLY A 49 -1.34 26.32 28.45
C GLY A 49 0.04 26.77 27.96
N ILE A 50 0.67 25.86 27.23
CA ILE A 50 1.92 26.15 26.56
C ILE A 50 1.60 26.98 25.31
N LEU A 51 2.29 28.11 25.13
CA LEU A 51 2.20 28.92 23.91
C LEU A 51 3.07 28.27 22.84
N TYR A 52 2.43 27.63 21.88
CA TYR A 52 3.14 27.07 20.73
C TYR A 52 3.42 28.13 19.68
N ARG A 53 4.61 28.05 19.10
CA ARG A 53 4.95 28.88 17.93
C ARG A 53 3.95 28.59 16.80
N PRO A 54 3.42 29.62 16.12
CA PRO A 54 2.58 29.40 14.96
C PRO A 54 3.32 28.54 13.93
N LEU A 55 2.65 27.50 13.41
CA LEU A 55 3.22 26.63 12.40
C LEU A 55 3.48 27.45 11.12
N SER A 56 4.72 27.44 10.65
CA SER A 56 5.13 28.10 9.41
C SER A 56 4.97 27.20 8.20
N ILE A 57 4.76 25.89 8.44
CA ILE A 57 4.55 24.88 7.42
C ILE A 57 3.34 24.01 7.77
N GLU A 58 2.54 23.70 6.77
CA GLU A 58 1.39 22.83 6.95
C GLU A 58 1.83 21.37 6.95
N LEU A 59 1.53 20.65 8.04
CA LEU A 59 1.77 19.21 8.14
C LEU A 59 0.61 18.44 7.50
N LYS A 60 0.95 17.36 6.82
CA LYS A 60 0.01 16.40 6.21
C LYS A 60 -0.04 15.11 7.04
N GLU A 61 -0.87 14.18 6.56
CA GLU A 61 -0.98 12.85 7.15
C GLU A 61 0.39 12.15 7.21
N THR A 62 0.70 11.56 8.35
CA THR A 62 1.90 10.77 8.59
C THR A 62 1.58 9.27 8.53
N ARG A 63 2.58 8.45 8.23
CA ARG A 63 2.49 7.00 8.34
C ARG A 63 3.65 6.49 9.16
N THR A 64 3.41 5.46 9.94
CA THR A 64 4.42 4.80 10.77
C THR A 64 4.43 3.29 10.51
N ILE A 65 5.57 2.69 10.72
CA ILE A 65 5.77 1.27 10.89
C ILE A 65 6.61 1.04 12.15
N ASP A 66 7.12 -0.15 12.38
CA ASP A 66 7.86 -0.49 13.59
C ASP A 66 9.15 0.34 13.80
N THR A 67 9.87 0.65 12.74
CA THR A 67 11.19 1.32 12.84
C THR A 67 11.32 2.58 11.99
N GLN A 68 10.24 3.00 11.30
CA GLN A 68 10.24 4.16 10.42
C GLN A 68 8.98 5.01 10.59
N ALA A 69 9.08 6.30 10.25
CA ALA A 69 7.93 7.18 10.08
C ALA A 69 8.09 8.03 8.83
N LEU A 70 7.01 8.18 8.05
CA LEU A 70 6.90 9.12 6.95
C LEU A 70 6.29 10.41 7.47
N ILE A 71 7.08 11.48 7.47
CA ILE A 71 6.64 12.83 7.84
C ILE A 71 6.36 13.60 6.57
N SER A 72 5.16 14.18 6.47
CA SER A 72 4.73 14.88 5.25
C SER A 72 4.30 16.31 5.55
N TRP A 73 4.56 17.22 4.61
CA TRP A 73 4.23 18.64 4.69
C TRP A 73 3.82 19.22 3.33
N SER A 74 3.25 20.42 3.34
CA SER A 74 3.03 21.21 2.13
C SER A 74 4.25 22.12 1.90
N PRO A 75 5.06 21.92 0.84
CA PRO A 75 6.12 22.86 0.50
C PRO A 75 5.57 24.27 0.24
N ASN A 76 6.31 25.30 0.64
CA ASN A 76 5.98 26.68 0.36
C ASN A 76 7.23 27.50 -0.01
N ASP A 77 7.05 28.70 -0.58
CA ASP A 77 8.15 29.53 -1.07
C ASP A 77 8.85 30.34 0.04
N THR A 78 8.32 30.31 1.26
CA THR A 78 8.82 31.18 2.35
C THR A 78 9.70 30.43 3.35
N VAL A 79 9.48 29.14 3.53
CA VAL A 79 10.18 28.31 4.52
C VAL A 79 10.62 27.00 3.90
N VAL A 80 11.91 26.77 3.83
CA VAL A 80 12.49 25.52 3.32
C VAL A 80 12.92 24.66 4.50
N ILE A 81 12.33 23.48 4.65
CA ILE A 81 12.73 22.50 5.66
C ILE A 81 14.07 21.87 5.25
N THR A 82 15.04 21.92 6.15
CA THR A 82 16.40 21.41 5.93
C THR A 82 16.74 20.25 6.86
N ALA A 83 16.03 20.10 7.97
CA ALA A 83 16.25 19.01 8.92
C ALA A 83 14.97 18.65 9.69
N LEU A 84 14.90 17.38 10.10
CA LEU A 84 13.97 16.90 11.11
C LEU A 84 14.76 16.37 12.31
N THR A 85 14.17 16.50 13.50
CA THR A 85 14.65 15.79 14.69
C THR A 85 13.57 14.85 15.19
N ALA A 86 13.96 13.73 15.78
CA ALA A 86 13.05 12.83 16.47
C ALA A 86 13.58 12.54 17.88
N VAL A 87 12.74 12.79 18.90
CA VAL A 87 13.06 12.55 20.29
C VAL A 87 11.97 11.69 20.91
N PRO A 88 12.29 10.60 21.63
CA PRO A 88 11.28 9.82 22.35
C PRO A 88 10.51 10.69 23.35
N VAL A 89 9.19 10.53 23.41
CA VAL A 89 8.36 11.27 24.39
C VAL A 89 8.66 10.76 25.79
N GLY A 90 9.02 11.65 26.68
CA GLY A 90 9.39 11.32 28.07
C GLY A 90 10.86 10.93 28.25
N ALA A 91 11.74 11.19 27.27
CA ALA A 91 13.18 11.07 27.43
C ALA A 91 13.67 11.94 28.58
N GLU A 92 14.60 11.42 29.40
CA GLU A 92 15.19 12.16 30.54
C GLU A 92 16.11 13.29 30.06
N ASP A 93 16.77 13.10 28.92
CA ASP A 93 17.66 14.06 28.27
C ASP A 93 17.43 14.06 26.75
N ASP A 94 16.61 15.00 26.30
CA ASP A 94 16.26 15.18 24.87
C ASP A 94 17.51 15.29 23.98
N SER A 95 18.60 15.89 24.49
CA SER A 95 19.81 16.10 23.68
C SER A 95 20.62 14.83 23.41
N GLN A 96 20.56 13.84 24.29
CA GLN A 96 21.27 12.56 24.12
C GLN A 96 20.50 11.54 23.27
N GLU A 97 19.17 11.64 23.27
CA GLU A 97 18.30 10.72 22.55
C GLU A 97 17.80 11.28 21.21
N MET A 98 18.14 12.55 20.91
CA MET A 98 17.73 13.21 19.68
C MET A 98 18.43 12.64 18.45
N LYS A 99 17.63 12.16 17.51
CA LYS A 99 18.09 11.77 16.17
C LYS A 99 17.85 12.93 15.19
N VAL A 100 18.83 13.21 14.33
CA VAL A 100 18.76 14.31 13.35
C VAL A 100 18.78 13.71 11.93
N TYR A 101 17.83 14.14 11.09
CA TYR A 101 17.68 13.71 9.71
C TYR A 101 17.74 14.92 8.80
N GLN A 102 18.75 14.95 7.91
CA GLN A 102 18.87 16.02 6.92
C GLN A 102 17.84 15.85 5.82
N VAL A 103 17.26 16.94 5.35
CA VAL A 103 16.27 16.98 4.27
C VAL A 103 16.95 17.52 3.02
N SER A 104 16.97 16.75 1.94
CA SER A 104 17.46 17.22 0.64
C SER A 104 16.44 18.14 -0.03
N SER A 105 16.91 18.90 -1.03
CA SER A 105 16.02 19.76 -1.82
C SER A 105 14.92 18.95 -2.56
N GLU A 106 15.23 17.74 -2.98
CA GLU A 106 14.28 16.85 -3.64
C GLU A 106 13.19 16.37 -2.66
N GLU A 107 13.55 15.94 -1.45
CA GLU A 107 12.63 15.54 -0.40
C GLU A 107 11.77 16.73 0.06
N TYR A 108 12.35 17.93 0.16
CA TYR A 108 11.58 19.11 0.49
C TYR A 108 10.50 19.40 -0.57
N LEU A 109 10.87 19.39 -1.86
CA LEU A 109 9.93 19.62 -2.97
C LEU A 109 8.89 18.49 -3.09
N ALA A 110 9.26 17.25 -2.77
CA ALA A 110 8.33 16.14 -2.67
C ALA A 110 7.36 16.29 -1.47
N GLY A 111 7.69 17.14 -0.50
CA GLY A 111 6.88 17.40 0.68
C GLY A 111 6.86 16.24 1.68
N SER A 112 7.90 15.40 1.70
CA SER A 112 7.95 14.27 2.64
C SER A 112 9.37 13.76 2.87
N LYS A 113 9.57 13.13 4.04
CA LYS A 113 10.80 12.45 4.43
C LYS A 113 10.49 11.21 5.26
N ILE A 114 11.14 10.09 4.93
CA ILE A 114 11.17 8.91 5.79
C ILE A 114 12.30 9.09 6.80
N ILE A 115 11.98 8.99 8.08
CA ILE A 115 12.93 8.91 9.18
C ILE A 115 12.97 7.47 9.68
N GLY A 116 14.17 6.94 9.93
CA GLY A 116 14.40 5.53 10.26
C GLY A 116 15.13 5.31 11.57
N ASP A 117 15.48 4.03 11.81
CA ASP A 117 16.15 3.59 13.03
C ASP A 117 15.39 3.91 14.32
N LEU A 118 14.07 4.07 14.24
CA LEU A 118 13.22 4.31 15.40
C LEU A 118 13.04 3.00 16.21
N THR A 119 12.76 3.14 17.49
CA THR A 119 12.44 2.01 18.37
C THR A 119 10.96 1.66 18.20
N PRO A 120 10.58 0.40 18.05
CA PRO A 120 9.18 -0.03 17.99
C PRO A 120 8.38 0.37 19.24
N GLU A 121 7.05 0.51 19.09
CA GLU A 121 6.09 0.81 20.16
C GLU A 121 6.47 2.05 20.97
N THR A 122 7.12 3.03 20.31
CA THR A 122 7.65 4.22 20.97
C THR A 122 7.03 5.46 20.33
N SER A 123 6.54 6.38 21.16
CA SER A 123 6.09 7.70 20.73
C SER A 123 7.27 8.65 20.57
N TYR A 124 7.34 9.33 19.44
CA TYR A 124 8.37 10.31 19.13
C TYR A 124 7.76 11.68 18.89
N ARG A 125 8.41 12.68 19.43
CA ARG A 125 8.20 14.09 19.09
C ARG A 125 9.12 14.42 17.91
N VAL A 126 8.53 14.68 16.74
CA VAL A 126 9.27 15.02 15.52
C VAL A 126 9.13 16.50 15.25
N SER A 127 10.25 17.23 15.19
CA SER A 127 10.31 18.66 14.94
C SER A 127 10.98 18.96 13.61
N LEU A 128 10.46 19.95 12.88
CA LEU A 128 10.93 20.37 11.55
C LEU A 128 11.66 21.71 11.67
N TYR A 129 12.80 21.84 10.98
CA TYR A 129 13.67 23.03 11.04
C TYR A 129 14.04 23.56 9.67
N SER A 130 14.20 24.89 9.55
CA SER A 130 14.53 25.60 8.30
C SER A 130 15.98 26.13 8.26
N GLY A 131 16.85 25.69 9.12
CA GLY A 131 18.23 26.21 9.22
C GLY A 131 19.27 25.09 9.32
N ALA A 132 20.54 25.47 9.30
CA ALA A 132 21.65 24.53 9.49
C ALA A 132 21.69 23.98 10.94
N GLU A 133 21.22 24.76 11.89
CA GLU A 133 21.16 24.39 13.32
C GLU A 133 19.70 24.21 13.76
N GLN A 134 19.48 23.31 14.69
CA GLN A 134 18.16 23.01 15.26
C GLN A 134 17.95 23.87 16.51
N THR A 135 17.54 25.12 16.30
CA THR A 135 17.31 26.12 17.34
C THR A 135 15.85 26.54 17.37
N SER A 136 15.46 27.26 18.43
CA SER A 136 14.14 27.88 18.51
C SER A 136 13.83 28.84 17.36
N GLU A 137 14.84 29.50 16.80
CA GLU A 137 14.70 30.43 15.67
C GLU A 137 14.43 29.73 14.35
N THR A 138 14.99 28.53 14.15
CA THR A 138 14.84 27.72 12.92
C THR A 138 13.69 26.71 12.99
N TYR A 139 13.09 26.52 14.15
CA TYR A 139 11.94 25.64 14.36
C TYR A 139 10.71 26.10 13.57
N GLN A 140 10.03 25.18 12.88
CA GLN A 140 8.90 25.48 12.02
C GLN A 140 7.61 24.76 12.37
N ALA A 141 7.70 23.49 12.73
CA ALA A 141 6.54 22.66 13.04
C ALA A 141 6.94 21.46 13.90
N ARG A 142 5.95 20.84 14.55
CA ARG A 142 6.11 19.62 15.34
C ARG A 142 4.91 18.70 15.18
N ILE A 143 5.18 17.40 15.18
CA ILE A 143 4.16 16.36 15.22
C ILE A 143 4.62 15.25 16.16
N GLU A 144 3.67 14.56 16.78
CA GLU A 144 3.93 13.33 17.52
C GLU A 144 3.52 12.13 16.68
N VAL A 145 4.37 11.12 16.63
CA VAL A 145 4.16 9.87 15.91
C VAL A 145 4.48 8.69 16.81
N THR A 146 3.73 7.61 16.71
CA THR A 146 4.01 6.38 17.47
C THR A 146 4.30 5.26 16.48
N THR A 147 5.45 4.61 16.67
CA THR A 147 5.86 3.45 15.89
C THR A 147 5.02 2.23 16.23
N GLU A 148 4.85 1.34 15.27
CA GLU A 148 4.09 0.10 15.42
C GLU A 148 4.90 -1.00 16.14
N THR A 149 4.25 -2.13 16.42
CA THR A 149 4.90 -3.34 16.94
C THR A 149 5.83 -3.96 15.90
N THR A 150 6.92 -4.57 16.35
CA THR A 150 7.88 -5.25 15.46
C THR A 150 7.23 -6.41 14.72
N GLU A 151 7.42 -6.46 13.40
CA GLU A 151 7.06 -7.62 12.59
C GLU A 151 7.94 -8.83 12.97
N ASN A 152 7.30 -9.95 13.29
CA ASN A 152 8.00 -11.16 13.68
C ASN A 152 8.15 -12.15 12.50
N LEU A 153 9.13 -11.89 11.63
CA LEU A 153 9.42 -12.77 10.50
C LEU A 153 9.82 -14.19 10.92
N ASP A 154 10.34 -14.35 12.12
CA ASP A 154 10.73 -15.67 12.65
C ASP A 154 9.51 -16.52 12.98
N ALA A 155 8.45 -15.90 13.48
CA ALA A 155 7.18 -16.59 13.73
C ALA A 155 6.47 -16.95 12.42
N ASP A 156 6.54 -16.07 11.40
CA ASP A 156 5.82 -16.26 10.14
C ASP A 156 6.52 -17.28 9.22
N TYR A 157 7.84 -17.27 9.15
CA TYR A 157 8.64 -18.02 8.16
C TYR A 157 9.70 -18.96 8.76
N GLY A 158 9.82 -19.00 10.07
CA GLY A 158 10.90 -19.73 10.75
C GLY A 158 12.29 -19.10 10.55
N THR A 159 13.29 -19.68 11.13
CA THR A 159 14.71 -19.24 11.02
C THR A 159 15.55 -20.15 10.11
N ALA A 160 15.07 -21.37 9.83
CA ALA A 160 15.73 -22.29 8.93
C ALA A 160 15.59 -21.87 7.46
N ASN A 161 16.59 -22.20 6.64
CA ASN A 161 16.58 -21.95 5.18
C ASN A 161 16.30 -20.48 4.82
N ARG A 162 16.86 -19.54 5.57
CA ARG A 162 16.72 -18.09 5.32
C ARG A 162 17.94 -17.58 4.56
N VAL A 163 17.67 -16.80 3.50
CA VAL A 163 18.66 -16.07 2.70
C VAL A 163 18.35 -14.58 2.82
N ASP A 164 19.15 -13.85 3.60
CA ASP A 164 18.96 -12.42 3.82
C ASP A 164 19.82 -11.60 2.84
N LEU A 165 19.19 -11.03 1.82
CA LEU A 165 19.85 -10.28 0.76
C LEU A 165 20.02 -8.77 1.08
N ARG A 166 19.57 -8.31 2.25
CA ARG A 166 19.65 -6.90 2.63
C ARG A 166 21.08 -6.44 2.86
N ASN A 167 21.95 -7.33 3.34
CA ASN A 167 23.34 -7.06 3.67
C ASN A 167 24.33 -7.59 2.62
N GLU A 168 23.84 -8.20 1.56
CA GLU A 168 24.67 -8.73 0.48
C GLU A 168 24.86 -7.68 -0.63
N PRO A 169 25.97 -7.74 -1.39
CA PRO A 169 26.12 -6.95 -2.59
C PRO A 169 24.97 -7.19 -3.55
N PHE A 170 24.31 -6.12 -3.98
CA PHE A 170 23.14 -6.23 -4.87
C PHE A 170 23.53 -6.77 -6.25
N ASP A 171 22.90 -7.87 -6.65
CA ASP A 171 22.96 -8.41 -8.02
C ASP A 171 21.55 -8.46 -8.61
N PRO A 172 21.24 -7.69 -9.68
CA PRO A 172 19.92 -7.73 -10.32
C PRO A 172 19.58 -9.09 -10.93
N ASN A 173 20.56 -9.92 -11.22
CA ASN A 173 20.38 -11.26 -11.80
C ASN A 173 20.49 -12.40 -10.78
N TYR A 174 20.54 -12.10 -9.51
CA TYR A 174 20.74 -13.06 -8.43
C TYR A 174 19.90 -14.33 -8.61
N PHE A 175 18.60 -14.20 -8.82
CA PHE A 175 17.68 -15.32 -8.95
C PHE A 175 17.86 -16.15 -10.22
N ASN A 176 18.40 -15.57 -11.30
CA ASN A 176 18.70 -16.30 -12.54
C ASN A 176 19.95 -17.20 -12.40
N SER A 177 20.81 -16.92 -11.43
CA SER A 177 22.05 -17.68 -11.18
C SER A 177 21.89 -18.84 -10.21
N LEU A 178 20.73 -18.94 -9.53
CA LEU A 178 20.49 -19.99 -8.54
C LEU A 178 20.18 -21.34 -9.21
N ASP A 179 20.69 -22.42 -8.60
CA ASP A 179 20.20 -23.76 -8.88
C ASP A 179 18.92 -24.05 -8.09
N TRP A 180 17.78 -23.82 -8.71
CA TRP A 180 16.46 -23.95 -8.08
C TRP A 180 16.13 -25.38 -7.63
N ASN A 181 16.78 -26.39 -8.18
CA ASN A 181 16.60 -27.79 -7.74
C ASN A 181 17.31 -28.07 -6.39
N SER A 182 18.34 -27.27 -6.06
CA SER A 182 19.08 -27.41 -4.82
C SER A 182 18.56 -26.51 -3.69
N ILE A 183 17.60 -25.63 -3.97
CA ILE A 183 16.97 -24.79 -2.95
C ILE A 183 16.22 -25.69 -1.95
N ALA A 184 16.44 -25.46 -0.65
CA ALA A 184 15.76 -26.22 0.38
C ALA A 184 14.26 -25.89 0.46
N GLU A 185 13.45 -26.87 0.88
CA GLU A 185 12.01 -26.69 1.10
C GLU A 185 11.75 -25.52 2.06
N GLY A 186 10.83 -24.61 1.69
CA GLY A 186 10.45 -23.46 2.49
C GLY A 186 11.51 -22.35 2.57
N THR A 187 12.49 -22.33 1.65
CA THR A 187 13.49 -21.24 1.63
C THR A 187 12.82 -19.87 1.58
N THR A 188 13.26 -18.98 2.48
CA THR A 188 12.77 -17.61 2.58
C THR A 188 13.86 -16.61 2.21
N PHE A 189 13.65 -15.90 1.10
CA PHE A 189 14.48 -14.78 0.65
C PHE A 189 13.99 -13.49 1.28
N ILE A 190 14.81 -12.83 2.11
CA ILE A 190 14.55 -11.51 2.68
C ILE A 190 15.15 -10.46 1.73
N LEU A 191 14.30 -9.61 1.16
CA LEU A 191 14.68 -8.68 0.11
C LEU A 191 14.89 -7.25 0.63
N PRO A 192 15.92 -6.53 0.14
CA PRO A 192 16.10 -5.10 0.39
C PRO A 192 15.06 -4.28 -0.38
N ALA A 193 14.56 -3.20 0.24
CA ALA A 193 13.70 -2.21 -0.42
C ALA A 193 14.40 -1.50 -1.60
N GLY A 194 13.63 -0.96 -2.54
CA GLY A 194 14.12 -0.11 -3.64
C GLY A 194 14.98 -0.80 -4.69
N LYS A 195 15.10 -2.13 -4.70
CA LYS A 195 15.93 -2.88 -5.65
C LYS A 195 15.09 -3.53 -6.75
N THR A 196 15.67 -3.63 -7.95
CA THR A 196 15.01 -4.31 -9.09
C THR A 196 15.78 -5.56 -9.49
N TYR A 197 15.13 -6.72 -9.36
CA TYR A 197 15.62 -8.01 -9.82
C TYR A 197 15.02 -8.33 -11.18
N VAL A 198 15.85 -8.73 -12.14
CA VAL A 198 15.42 -9.20 -13.47
C VAL A 198 15.24 -10.70 -13.41
N LEU A 199 14.06 -11.19 -13.81
CA LEU A 199 13.69 -12.58 -13.68
C LEU A 199 13.50 -13.24 -15.04
N ASN A 200 14.00 -14.47 -15.19
CA ASN A 200 13.85 -15.29 -16.38
C ASN A 200 14.37 -14.59 -17.66
N SER A 201 15.49 -13.89 -17.56
CA SER A 201 16.10 -13.18 -18.68
C SER A 201 16.90 -14.13 -19.59
N GLY A 202 16.82 -13.91 -20.88
CA GLY A 202 17.48 -14.73 -21.88
C GLY A 202 16.96 -16.17 -21.92
N GLU A 203 17.85 -17.14 -21.76
CA GLU A 203 17.52 -18.58 -21.73
C GLU A 203 17.22 -19.09 -20.30
N SER A 204 17.43 -18.27 -19.28
CA SER A 204 17.17 -18.64 -17.90
C SER A 204 15.67 -18.79 -17.65
N ILE A 205 15.28 -19.89 -17.03
CA ILE A 205 13.90 -20.15 -16.63
C ILE A 205 13.93 -20.64 -15.20
N ILE A 206 13.28 -19.89 -14.32
CA ILE A 206 13.14 -20.26 -12.90
C ILE A 206 12.00 -21.26 -12.79
N GLU A 207 12.33 -22.50 -12.40
CA GLU A 207 11.36 -23.57 -12.16
C GLU A 207 11.42 -24.00 -10.68
N PHE A 208 10.31 -23.82 -9.97
CA PHE A 208 10.22 -24.20 -8.58
C PHE A 208 10.08 -25.73 -8.43
N ALA A 209 10.94 -26.33 -7.64
CA ALA A 209 10.86 -27.70 -7.18
C ALA A 209 10.32 -27.81 -5.74
N HIS A 210 10.41 -26.72 -4.99
CA HIS A 210 10.13 -26.63 -3.57
C HIS A 210 9.33 -25.36 -3.23
N SER A 211 8.73 -25.33 -2.05
CA SER A 211 8.11 -24.12 -1.49
C SER A 211 9.14 -23.02 -1.32
N VAL A 212 8.74 -21.79 -1.62
CA VAL A 212 9.61 -20.62 -1.55
C VAL A 212 8.85 -19.38 -1.09
N ASN A 213 9.50 -18.56 -0.30
CA ASN A 213 8.96 -17.29 0.16
C ASN A 213 9.88 -16.14 -0.28
N PHE A 214 9.31 -15.14 -0.93
CA PHE A 214 9.96 -13.87 -1.24
C PHE A 214 9.32 -12.81 -0.35
N VAL A 215 10.10 -12.22 0.55
CA VAL A 215 9.55 -11.36 1.61
C VAL A 215 10.40 -10.11 1.76
N THR A 216 9.75 -8.96 1.73
CA THR A 216 10.35 -7.71 2.21
C THR A 216 9.77 -7.40 3.58
N PRO A 217 10.60 -7.14 4.61
CA PRO A 217 10.14 -6.66 5.91
C PRO A 217 9.31 -5.37 5.78
N GLN A 218 8.63 -4.97 6.82
CA GLN A 218 7.94 -3.67 6.83
C GLN A 218 8.91 -2.55 6.43
N THR A 219 8.49 -1.71 5.50
CA THR A 219 9.24 -0.55 5.03
C THR A 219 8.29 0.51 4.49
N LEU A 220 8.63 1.78 4.68
CA LEU A 220 7.98 2.93 4.01
C LEU A 220 8.68 3.32 2.70
N GLU A 221 9.82 2.71 2.41
CA GLU A 221 10.50 2.82 1.13
C GLU A 221 9.77 2.05 0.03
N GLU A 222 10.13 2.28 -1.22
CA GLU A 222 9.58 1.52 -2.34
C GLU A 222 9.91 0.02 -2.20
N TYR A 223 8.91 -0.83 -2.42
CA TYR A 223 9.13 -2.28 -2.41
C TYR A 223 10.09 -2.71 -3.53
N PRO A 224 10.86 -3.79 -3.34
CA PRO A 224 11.68 -4.32 -4.42
C PRO A 224 10.80 -4.73 -5.60
N THR A 225 11.34 -4.57 -6.80
CA THR A 225 10.65 -4.92 -8.04
C THR A 225 11.20 -6.21 -8.61
N PHE A 226 10.31 -7.16 -8.89
CA PHE A 226 10.56 -8.31 -9.76
C PHE A 226 10.11 -7.96 -11.18
N SER A 227 11.08 -7.81 -12.09
CA SER A 227 10.88 -7.50 -13.50
C SER A 227 10.90 -8.76 -14.33
N PHE A 228 9.73 -9.18 -14.84
CA PHE A 228 9.53 -10.47 -15.50
C PHE A 228 9.74 -10.40 -17.00
N ASP A 229 10.77 -11.06 -17.51
CA ASP A 229 10.90 -11.39 -18.94
C ASP A 229 10.09 -12.63 -19.31
N ASN A 230 9.92 -13.57 -18.37
CA ASN A 230 9.07 -14.73 -18.51
C ASN A 230 8.45 -15.15 -17.17
N ALA A 231 7.47 -16.05 -17.19
CA ALA A 231 6.79 -16.55 -16.00
C ALA A 231 7.68 -17.50 -15.16
N PHE A 232 7.45 -17.56 -13.88
CA PHE A 232 7.89 -18.68 -13.05
C PHE A 232 7.20 -19.96 -13.50
N ARG A 233 7.93 -21.06 -13.47
CA ARG A 233 7.43 -22.40 -13.77
C ARG A 233 7.53 -23.31 -12.54
N VAL A 234 7.00 -24.52 -12.69
CA VAL A 234 7.11 -25.60 -11.70
C VAL A 234 7.70 -26.80 -12.41
N VAL A 235 8.54 -27.56 -11.76
CA VAL A 235 9.11 -28.81 -12.30
C VAL A 235 8.00 -29.82 -12.63
N GLU A 236 8.26 -30.76 -13.54
CA GLU A 236 7.33 -31.86 -13.86
C GLU A 236 7.04 -32.70 -12.62
N ASP A 237 5.78 -33.07 -12.41
CA ASP A 237 5.29 -33.79 -11.24
C ASP A 237 5.60 -33.08 -9.90
N GLY A 238 5.89 -31.75 -9.95
CA GLY A 238 6.18 -30.96 -8.77
C GLY A 238 5.00 -30.86 -7.82
N MET A 239 5.27 -31.05 -6.54
CA MET A 239 4.31 -30.86 -5.46
C MET A 239 4.86 -29.78 -4.53
N ILE A 240 4.26 -28.60 -4.60
CA ILE A 240 4.69 -27.42 -3.84
C ILE A 240 3.61 -27.07 -2.82
N ASP A 241 4.01 -26.95 -1.55
CA ASP A 241 3.05 -26.57 -0.52
C ASP A 241 2.72 -25.08 -0.60
N LYS A 242 3.75 -24.21 -0.69
CA LYS A 242 3.48 -22.77 -0.70
C LYS A 242 4.48 -21.98 -1.53
N ILE A 243 3.97 -20.99 -2.29
CA ILE A 243 4.75 -19.91 -2.92
C ILE A 243 4.22 -18.60 -2.37
N THR A 244 5.10 -17.81 -1.74
CA THR A 244 4.71 -16.53 -1.12
C THR A 244 5.43 -15.35 -1.76
N PHE A 245 4.67 -14.28 -2.01
CA PHE A 245 5.18 -12.95 -2.35
C PHE A 245 4.62 -11.95 -1.32
N LYS A 246 5.48 -11.30 -0.56
CA LYS A 246 5.07 -10.31 0.44
C LYS A 246 5.84 -9.02 0.29
N ARG A 247 5.11 -7.90 0.04
CA ARG A 247 5.66 -6.56 -0.20
C ARG A 247 6.66 -6.51 -1.34
N ILE A 248 6.20 -6.91 -2.52
CA ILE A 248 6.99 -6.95 -3.75
C ILE A 248 6.19 -6.32 -4.89
N ASN A 249 6.84 -5.51 -5.71
CA ASN A 249 6.33 -5.05 -6.98
C ASN A 249 6.60 -6.12 -8.04
N LEU A 250 5.56 -6.74 -8.56
CA LEU A 250 5.64 -7.73 -9.64
C LEU A 250 5.26 -7.01 -10.95
N LYS A 251 6.19 -6.82 -11.84
CA LYS A 251 5.98 -6.08 -13.10
C LYS A 251 6.55 -6.85 -14.27
N ALA A 252 5.88 -6.81 -15.43
CA ALA A 252 6.50 -7.31 -16.65
C ALA A 252 7.64 -6.38 -17.07
N ALA A 253 8.73 -6.95 -17.64
CA ALA A 253 9.90 -6.19 -18.07
C ALA A 253 9.56 -5.16 -19.16
N LYS A 254 8.62 -5.49 -20.05
CA LYS A 254 8.11 -4.57 -21.05
C LYS A 254 7.17 -3.54 -20.40
N PRO A 255 7.41 -2.22 -20.58
CA PRO A 255 6.61 -1.20 -19.92
C PRO A 255 5.17 -1.14 -20.45
N LEU A 256 4.23 -0.72 -19.60
CA LEU A 256 2.81 -0.63 -19.93
C LEU A 256 2.54 0.29 -21.14
N SER A 257 3.30 1.36 -21.30
CA SER A 257 3.20 2.32 -22.40
C SER A 257 3.46 1.72 -23.79
N GLU A 258 4.10 0.54 -23.87
CA GLU A 258 4.36 -0.16 -25.12
C GLU A 258 3.29 -1.21 -25.47
N MET A 259 2.24 -1.32 -24.70
CA MET A 259 1.18 -2.30 -24.92
C MET A 259 0.30 -1.91 -26.10
N THR A 260 0.05 -2.84 -27.00
CA THR A 260 -0.66 -2.61 -28.26
C THR A 260 -1.95 -3.40 -28.41
N ASN A 261 -2.28 -4.24 -27.44
CA ASN A 261 -3.49 -5.05 -27.44
C ASN A 261 -3.85 -5.54 -26.03
N ASN A 262 -5.00 -6.17 -25.87
CA ASN A 262 -5.50 -6.66 -24.59
C ASN A 262 -4.78 -7.89 -24.02
N SER A 263 -3.77 -8.43 -24.71
CA SER A 263 -2.88 -9.44 -24.13
C SER A 263 -1.77 -8.81 -23.28
N LEU A 264 -1.64 -7.48 -23.28
CA LEU A 264 -0.62 -6.72 -22.56
C LEU A 264 0.79 -7.27 -22.85
N SER A 265 1.62 -7.49 -21.82
CA SER A 265 2.96 -8.07 -21.99
C SER A 265 2.97 -9.49 -22.56
N GLY A 266 1.82 -10.17 -22.60
CA GLY A 266 1.71 -11.58 -22.95
C GLY A 266 2.23 -12.55 -21.89
N LYS A 267 2.78 -12.06 -20.79
CA LYS A 267 3.42 -12.82 -19.72
C LYS A 267 2.48 -13.07 -18.53
N GLN A 268 2.90 -13.95 -17.64
CA GLN A 268 2.23 -14.29 -16.38
C GLN A 268 3.24 -14.21 -15.24
N VAL A 269 2.78 -14.16 -13.99
CA VAL A 269 3.68 -14.31 -12.85
C VAL A 269 4.01 -15.79 -12.66
N ILE A 270 2.99 -16.65 -12.60
CA ILE A 270 3.14 -18.10 -12.50
C ILE A 270 2.42 -18.75 -13.68
N CYS A 271 3.17 -19.52 -14.49
CA CYS A 271 2.61 -20.32 -15.59
C CYS A 271 3.46 -21.57 -15.81
N PRO A 272 3.10 -22.72 -15.23
CA PRO A 272 3.86 -23.96 -15.36
C PRO A 272 3.91 -24.58 -16.76
N GLU A 273 3.38 -23.87 -17.78
CA GLU A 273 3.41 -24.26 -19.20
C GLU A 273 2.78 -25.64 -19.48
N SER A 274 3.61 -26.64 -19.75
CA SER A 274 3.17 -27.93 -20.27
C SER A 274 3.34 -29.09 -19.28
N LYS A 275 3.39 -28.79 -17.97
CA LYS A 275 3.75 -29.78 -16.94
C LYS A 275 2.56 -30.13 -16.05
N VAL A 276 2.54 -31.37 -15.58
CA VAL A 276 1.67 -31.79 -14.46
C VAL A 276 2.30 -31.30 -13.19
N PHE A 277 1.52 -30.69 -12.31
CA PHE A 277 1.98 -30.12 -11.05
C PHE A 277 0.84 -29.95 -10.06
N LEU A 278 1.18 -29.82 -8.80
CA LEU A 278 0.28 -29.41 -7.72
C LEU A 278 0.92 -28.28 -6.92
N ILE A 279 0.23 -27.18 -6.74
CA ILE A 279 0.56 -26.13 -5.79
C ILE A 279 -0.59 -26.04 -4.79
N ASN A 280 -0.31 -26.22 -3.50
CA ASN A 280 -1.36 -26.07 -2.48
C ASN A 280 -1.73 -24.59 -2.28
N THR A 281 -0.76 -23.69 -2.19
CA THR A 281 -1.06 -22.27 -1.96
C THR A 281 -0.12 -21.36 -2.75
N VAL A 282 -0.69 -20.35 -3.42
CA VAL A 282 0.02 -19.17 -3.90
C VAL A 282 -0.50 -17.96 -3.14
N ASP A 283 0.37 -17.25 -2.44
CA ASP A 283 0.03 -16.17 -1.52
C ASP A 283 0.70 -14.85 -1.96
N PHE A 284 -0.12 -13.85 -2.26
CA PHE A 284 0.31 -12.48 -2.53
C PHE A 284 -0.20 -11.58 -1.41
N THR A 285 0.70 -10.99 -0.65
CA THR A 285 0.34 -10.08 0.46
C THR A 285 1.04 -8.74 0.29
N ASN A 286 0.30 -7.63 0.30
CA ASN A 286 0.82 -6.27 0.13
C ASN A 286 1.68 -6.10 -1.13
N CYS A 287 1.28 -6.73 -2.25
CA CYS A 287 2.00 -6.67 -3.51
C CYS A 287 1.37 -5.65 -4.48
N TYR A 288 2.23 -5.01 -5.29
CA TYR A 288 1.80 -4.29 -6.48
C TYR A 288 2.06 -5.17 -7.71
N ILE A 289 1.02 -5.49 -8.50
CA ILE A 289 1.11 -6.42 -9.63
C ILE A 289 0.61 -5.74 -10.89
N GLU A 290 1.47 -5.62 -11.91
CA GLU A 290 1.16 -4.81 -13.09
C GLU A 290 1.62 -5.43 -14.43
N ASN A 291 0.78 -5.25 -15.44
CA ASN A 291 1.09 -5.49 -16.85
C ASN A 291 1.32 -6.97 -17.20
N PHE A 292 0.44 -7.82 -16.72
CA PHE A 292 0.45 -9.24 -17.06
C PHE A 292 -0.78 -9.64 -17.88
N ARG A 293 -0.63 -10.66 -18.71
CA ARG A 293 -1.77 -11.28 -19.41
C ARG A 293 -2.68 -12.04 -18.45
N ALA A 294 -2.09 -12.67 -17.44
CA ALA A 294 -2.72 -13.26 -16.25
C ALA A 294 -1.70 -13.27 -15.12
N ILE A 295 -2.14 -13.35 -13.85
CA ILE A 295 -1.20 -13.52 -12.73
C ILE A 295 -0.87 -15.01 -12.57
N VAL A 296 -1.86 -15.85 -12.35
CA VAL A 296 -1.69 -17.30 -12.25
C VAL A 296 -2.45 -18.00 -13.39
N ARG A 297 -1.74 -18.77 -14.19
CA ARG A 297 -2.31 -19.49 -15.32
C ARG A 297 -1.93 -20.95 -15.32
N SER A 298 -2.90 -21.85 -15.17
CA SER A 298 -2.75 -23.28 -15.40
C SER A 298 -3.14 -23.59 -16.84
N LYS A 299 -2.15 -23.84 -17.70
CA LYS A 299 -2.34 -23.96 -19.15
C LYS A 299 -2.46 -25.41 -19.63
N GLN A 300 -1.87 -26.35 -18.90
CA GLN A 300 -1.76 -27.74 -19.32
C GLN A 300 -2.67 -28.65 -18.49
N ALA A 301 -3.22 -29.68 -19.14
CA ALA A 301 -4.01 -30.68 -18.43
C ALA A 301 -3.20 -31.37 -17.31
N GLY A 302 -3.80 -31.51 -16.15
CA GLY A 302 -3.17 -32.08 -14.94
C GLY A 302 -2.47 -31.09 -14.04
N GLY A 303 -2.39 -29.80 -14.41
CA GLY A 303 -1.86 -28.76 -13.53
C GLY A 303 -2.91 -28.21 -12.59
N SER A 304 -2.60 -28.12 -11.29
CA SER A 304 -3.57 -27.77 -10.27
C SER A 304 -3.03 -26.79 -9.23
N VAL A 305 -3.88 -25.86 -8.79
CA VAL A 305 -3.63 -24.96 -7.66
C VAL A 305 -4.81 -25.05 -6.71
N GLU A 306 -4.57 -25.39 -5.44
CA GLU A 306 -5.64 -25.52 -4.45
C GLU A 306 -6.14 -24.15 -3.98
N ALA A 307 -5.25 -23.21 -3.68
CA ALA A 307 -5.63 -21.89 -3.23
C ALA A 307 -4.74 -20.78 -3.82
N ILE A 308 -5.36 -19.66 -4.21
CA ILE A 308 -4.68 -18.42 -4.59
C ILE A 308 -5.23 -17.30 -3.74
N LEU A 309 -4.36 -16.66 -2.98
CA LEU A 309 -4.71 -15.63 -2.01
C LEU A 309 -4.09 -14.29 -2.42
N PHE A 310 -4.92 -13.25 -2.47
CA PHE A 310 -4.50 -11.86 -2.64
C PHE A 310 -4.97 -11.07 -1.41
N LYS A 311 -4.04 -10.58 -0.62
CA LYS A 311 -4.33 -9.77 0.56
C LYS A 311 -3.68 -8.40 0.45
N GLU A 312 -4.49 -7.35 0.56
CA GLU A 312 -4.00 -5.96 0.54
C GLU A 312 -3.11 -5.65 -0.68
N CYS A 313 -3.46 -6.23 -1.84
CA CYS A 313 -2.72 -6.07 -3.08
C CYS A 313 -3.32 -4.97 -3.96
N THR A 314 -2.43 -4.23 -4.65
CA THR A 314 -2.84 -3.41 -5.78
C THR A 314 -2.57 -4.17 -7.07
N ILE A 315 -3.62 -4.45 -7.85
CA ILE A 315 -3.56 -5.18 -9.11
C ILE A 315 -3.98 -4.25 -10.24
N ASN A 316 -3.07 -3.95 -11.15
CA ASN A 316 -3.27 -3.02 -12.25
C ASN A 316 -2.92 -3.65 -13.61
N ALA A 317 -3.70 -3.32 -14.63
CA ALA A 317 -3.42 -3.72 -16.00
C ALA A 317 -3.23 -5.25 -16.16
N ILE A 318 -4.32 -6.00 -15.99
CA ILE A 318 -4.34 -7.45 -16.25
C ILE A 318 -5.14 -7.74 -17.53
N GLY A 319 -4.53 -8.49 -18.43
CA GLY A 319 -4.99 -8.73 -19.78
C GLY A 319 -6.12 -9.77 -19.91
N ASN A 320 -6.33 -10.19 -21.15
CA ASN A 320 -7.51 -10.92 -21.61
C ASN A 320 -7.70 -12.33 -21.05
N GLN A 321 -6.78 -12.84 -20.26
CA GLN A 321 -6.95 -14.12 -19.55
C GLN A 321 -7.44 -13.94 -18.12
N GLY A 322 -7.49 -12.69 -17.62
CA GLY A 322 -7.92 -12.40 -16.25
C GLY A 322 -6.83 -12.64 -15.21
N ILE A 323 -7.13 -12.31 -13.95
CA ILE A 323 -6.17 -12.48 -12.86
C ILE A 323 -5.79 -13.96 -12.71
N VAL A 324 -6.78 -14.84 -12.73
CA VAL A 324 -6.61 -16.29 -12.62
C VAL A 324 -7.23 -17.01 -13.81
N SER A 325 -6.51 -17.99 -14.41
CA SER A 325 -6.98 -18.69 -15.59
C SER A 325 -6.58 -20.16 -15.62
N THR A 326 -7.53 -21.03 -16.00
CA THR A 326 -7.27 -22.42 -16.37
C THR A 326 -7.25 -22.65 -17.89
N ASP A 327 -7.35 -21.57 -18.67
CA ASP A 327 -7.38 -21.60 -20.14
C ASP A 327 -8.46 -22.54 -20.72
N GLY A 328 -9.48 -22.88 -19.95
CA GLY A 328 -10.54 -23.80 -20.34
C GLY A 328 -10.11 -25.23 -20.58
N LYS A 329 -8.94 -25.66 -20.12
CA LYS A 329 -8.42 -27.01 -20.31
C LYS A 329 -9.02 -28.00 -19.32
N LYS A 330 -9.44 -29.17 -19.81
CA LYS A 330 -9.91 -30.26 -18.97
C LYS A 330 -8.78 -30.81 -18.11
N GLY A 331 -9.06 -31.13 -16.86
CA GLY A 331 -8.09 -31.68 -15.91
C GLY A 331 -7.21 -30.67 -15.23
N ASN A 332 -7.38 -29.39 -15.52
CA ASN A 332 -6.80 -28.29 -14.74
C ASN A 332 -7.80 -27.81 -13.71
N TYR A 333 -7.33 -27.44 -12.55
CA TYR A 333 -8.19 -26.72 -11.62
C TYR A 333 -7.46 -25.66 -10.82
N VAL A 334 -8.20 -24.65 -10.46
CA VAL A 334 -7.92 -23.72 -9.37
C VAL A 334 -9.14 -23.78 -8.46
N ASN A 335 -8.96 -24.19 -7.21
CA ASN A 335 -10.09 -24.47 -6.32
C ASN A 335 -10.58 -23.22 -5.59
N ASP A 336 -9.74 -22.60 -4.80
CA ASP A 336 -10.13 -21.44 -4.02
C ASP A 336 -9.36 -20.20 -4.48
N VAL A 337 -10.08 -19.10 -4.73
CA VAL A 337 -9.49 -17.80 -5.06
C VAL A 337 -10.02 -16.76 -4.07
N SER A 338 -9.15 -16.06 -3.41
CA SER A 338 -9.52 -15.05 -2.41
C SER A 338 -8.86 -13.71 -2.69
N PHE A 339 -9.67 -12.64 -2.61
CA PHE A 339 -9.21 -11.25 -2.60
C PHE A 339 -9.71 -10.59 -1.32
N ASP A 340 -8.82 -10.03 -0.52
CA ASP A 340 -9.17 -9.31 0.69
C ASP A 340 -8.39 -8.00 0.79
N GLY A 341 -9.09 -6.89 0.94
CA GLY A 341 -8.48 -5.58 1.08
C GLY A 341 -7.78 -5.06 -0.19
N CYS A 342 -8.12 -5.58 -1.38
CA CYS A 342 -7.39 -5.28 -2.60
C CYS A 342 -7.93 -4.06 -3.34
N THR A 343 -7.03 -3.41 -4.11
CA THR A 343 -7.38 -2.43 -5.14
C THR A 343 -7.13 -3.05 -6.51
N ILE A 344 -8.18 -3.21 -7.32
CA ILE A 344 -8.12 -3.90 -8.62
C ILE A 344 -8.60 -2.95 -9.71
N THR A 345 -7.69 -2.59 -10.62
CA THR A 345 -8.00 -1.60 -11.66
C THR A 345 -7.46 -2.00 -13.03
N ASN A 346 -8.08 -1.48 -14.08
CA ASN A 346 -7.65 -1.70 -15.48
C ASN A 346 -7.50 -3.20 -15.85
N ILE A 347 -8.46 -4.01 -15.48
CA ILE A 347 -8.40 -5.45 -15.76
C ILE A 347 -9.42 -5.88 -16.80
N CYS A 348 -9.05 -6.88 -17.63
CA CYS A 348 -9.98 -7.46 -18.58
C CYS A 348 -10.99 -8.39 -17.93
N ALA A 349 -10.55 -9.19 -16.95
CA ALA A 349 -11.38 -10.14 -16.19
C ALA A 349 -10.75 -10.48 -14.85
N ILE A 350 -11.55 -10.98 -13.91
CA ILE A 350 -11.07 -11.50 -12.63
C ILE A 350 -10.67 -12.98 -12.81
N ALA A 351 -11.57 -13.82 -13.30
CA ALA A 351 -11.32 -15.25 -13.39
C ALA A 351 -11.84 -15.87 -14.71
N ASP A 352 -11.02 -16.71 -15.35
CA ASP A 352 -11.39 -17.56 -16.46
C ASP A 352 -11.18 -19.04 -16.09
N LEU A 353 -12.18 -19.63 -15.43
CA LEU A 353 -12.19 -20.99 -14.88
C LEU A 353 -13.30 -21.81 -15.54
N ARG A 354 -13.30 -21.89 -16.87
CA ARG A 354 -14.42 -22.43 -17.69
C ARG A 354 -14.60 -23.93 -17.66
N ASN A 355 -13.64 -24.69 -17.17
CA ASN A 355 -13.81 -26.13 -17.13
C ASN A 355 -14.61 -26.59 -15.90
N THR A 356 -15.21 -27.78 -16.01
CA THR A 356 -16.08 -28.31 -14.96
C THR A 356 -15.34 -28.81 -13.73
N ASP A 357 -14.01 -28.94 -13.82
CA ASP A 357 -13.17 -29.44 -12.73
C ASP A 357 -12.59 -28.31 -11.87
N SER A 358 -12.69 -27.06 -12.35
CA SER A 358 -12.17 -25.87 -11.65
C SER A 358 -13.18 -25.29 -10.67
N GLY A 359 -12.64 -24.78 -9.58
CA GLY A 359 -13.31 -23.86 -8.67
C GLY A 359 -14.22 -24.53 -7.63
N LYS A 360 -13.86 -24.35 -6.38
CA LYS A 360 -14.73 -24.62 -5.24
C LYS A 360 -15.34 -23.32 -4.73
N ASN A 361 -14.55 -22.22 -4.74
CA ASN A 361 -15.03 -20.96 -4.18
C ASN A 361 -14.23 -19.77 -4.72
N ILE A 362 -14.92 -18.64 -4.96
CA ILE A 362 -14.30 -17.33 -5.16
C ILE A 362 -14.81 -16.41 -4.06
N SER A 363 -13.91 -15.84 -3.26
CA SER A 363 -14.24 -14.90 -2.19
C SER A 363 -13.60 -13.55 -2.45
N ILE A 364 -14.40 -12.49 -2.44
CA ILE A 364 -13.95 -11.12 -2.64
C ILE A 364 -14.47 -10.29 -1.49
N THR A 365 -13.57 -9.78 -0.66
CA THR A 365 -13.92 -9.02 0.54
C THR A 365 -13.14 -7.70 0.57
N ASN A 366 -13.76 -6.64 1.09
CA ASN A 366 -13.10 -5.36 1.33
C ASN A 366 -12.32 -4.83 0.11
N THR A 367 -12.83 -5.01 -1.11
CA THR A 367 -12.06 -4.76 -2.35
C THR A 367 -12.70 -3.65 -3.18
N THR A 368 -11.83 -2.78 -3.72
CA THR A 368 -12.20 -1.70 -4.64
C THR A 368 -11.86 -2.11 -6.07
N PHE A 369 -12.87 -2.04 -6.94
CA PHE A 369 -12.72 -2.24 -8.39
C PHE A 369 -12.97 -0.93 -9.12
N CYS A 370 -12.10 -0.61 -10.10
CA CYS A 370 -12.34 0.48 -11.02
C CYS A 370 -11.76 0.13 -12.39
N TYR A 371 -12.40 0.55 -13.47
CA TYR A 371 -12.02 0.16 -14.84
C TYR A 371 -11.93 -1.38 -15.00
N ALA A 372 -12.97 -2.05 -14.50
CA ALA A 372 -13.08 -3.51 -14.48
C ALA A 372 -14.55 -3.94 -14.65
N PRO A 373 -14.84 -4.88 -15.59
CA PRO A 373 -13.93 -5.45 -16.57
C PRO A 373 -13.59 -4.49 -17.71
N MET A 374 -12.78 -4.95 -18.65
CA MET A 374 -12.60 -4.28 -19.93
C MET A 374 -13.96 -4.21 -20.66
N GLU A 375 -14.23 -3.10 -21.36
CA GLU A 375 -15.43 -2.91 -22.17
C GLU A 375 -15.71 -4.12 -23.08
N ASN A 376 -16.96 -4.61 -23.08
CA ASN A 376 -17.38 -5.83 -23.76
C ASN A 376 -16.67 -7.13 -23.35
N ALA A 377 -15.96 -7.15 -22.22
CA ALA A 377 -15.41 -8.35 -21.61
C ALA A 377 -16.25 -8.77 -20.36
N PHE A 378 -15.90 -9.89 -19.76
CA PHE A 378 -16.60 -10.46 -18.60
C PHE A 378 -15.71 -10.38 -17.35
N LEU A 379 -16.32 -10.14 -16.19
CA LEU A 379 -15.62 -10.23 -14.90
C LEU A 379 -15.26 -11.69 -14.57
N PHE A 380 -16.24 -12.59 -14.73
CA PHE A 380 -16.09 -13.99 -14.41
C PHE A 380 -16.51 -14.87 -15.60
N ARG A 381 -15.67 -15.80 -15.97
CA ARG A 381 -15.99 -16.91 -16.86
C ARG A 381 -15.65 -18.19 -16.09
N VAL A 382 -16.66 -18.72 -15.39
CA VAL A 382 -16.49 -19.83 -14.44
C VAL A 382 -17.49 -20.94 -14.68
N ALA A 383 -17.26 -22.14 -14.13
CA ALA A 383 -18.20 -23.24 -14.24
C ALA A 383 -19.47 -22.99 -13.40
N ALA A 384 -20.58 -23.59 -13.79
CA ALA A 384 -21.94 -23.27 -13.35
C ALA A 384 -22.22 -23.32 -11.83
N ASN A 385 -21.39 -23.95 -11.04
CA ASN A 385 -21.67 -24.23 -9.62
C ASN A 385 -20.70 -23.58 -8.64
N ILE A 386 -19.81 -22.72 -9.13
CA ILE A 386 -18.82 -22.03 -8.25
C ILE A 386 -19.54 -20.93 -7.46
N PRO A 387 -19.59 -21.00 -6.13
CA PRO A 387 -20.10 -19.90 -5.34
C PRO A 387 -19.13 -18.71 -5.41
N ILE A 388 -19.68 -17.52 -5.62
CA ILE A 388 -18.91 -16.26 -5.64
C ILE A 388 -19.46 -15.37 -4.52
N LYS A 389 -18.69 -15.27 -3.45
CA LYS A 389 -18.95 -14.37 -2.33
C LYS A 389 -18.39 -12.99 -2.62
N ILE A 390 -19.19 -11.94 -2.44
CA ILE A 390 -18.77 -10.54 -2.57
C ILE A 390 -19.24 -9.81 -1.31
N GLU A 391 -18.31 -9.26 -0.53
CA GLU A 391 -18.64 -8.63 0.74
C GLU A 391 -17.82 -7.35 0.95
N ASN A 392 -18.50 -6.26 1.34
CA ASN A 392 -17.90 -4.95 1.57
C ASN A 392 -17.09 -4.44 0.36
N CYS A 393 -17.58 -4.62 -0.85
CA CYS A 393 -16.89 -4.25 -2.06
C CYS A 393 -17.53 -3.05 -2.77
N VAL A 394 -16.73 -2.36 -3.59
CA VAL A 394 -17.22 -1.30 -4.46
C VAL A 394 -16.69 -1.48 -5.88
N PHE A 395 -17.59 -1.33 -6.87
CA PHE A 395 -17.30 -1.50 -8.30
C PHE A 395 -17.56 -0.21 -9.05
N GLY A 396 -16.50 0.38 -9.60
CA GLY A 396 -16.57 1.48 -10.56
C GLY A 396 -16.87 1.01 -11.98
N GLY A 397 -16.79 1.92 -12.95
CA GLY A 397 -17.06 1.67 -14.36
C GLY A 397 -16.03 0.76 -15.03
N SER A 398 -16.39 0.31 -16.23
CA SER A 398 -15.54 -0.57 -17.05
C SER A 398 -14.37 0.16 -17.70
N MET A 399 -13.30 -0.56 -18.01
CA MET A 399 -12.16 -0.03 -18.75
C MET A 399 -12.52 0.11 -20.24
N LYS A 400 -12.25 1.29 -20.81
CA LYS A 400 -12.44 1.58 -22.23
C LYS A 400 -11.40 0.87 -23.10
N ILE A 401 -11.82 0.46 -24.29
CA ILE A 401 -10.93 -0.07 -25.33
C ILE A 401 -11.10 0.71 -26.65
N ASP A 402 -10.05 0.74 -27.44
CA ASP A 402 -10.06 1.28 -28.80
C ASP A 402 -9.25 0.37 -29.70
N ASN A 403 -9.89 -0.21 -30.73
CA ASN A 403 -9.25 -1.15 -31.66
C ASN A 403 -8.50 -2.30 -30.94
N ASN A 404 -9.08 -2.87 -29.88
CA ASN A 404 -8.49 -3.90 -29.02
C ASN A 404 -7.27 -3.44 -28.18
N ILE A 405 -7.05 -2.11 -28.09
CA ILE A 405 -6.00 -1.51 -27.27
C ILE A 405 -6.66 -0.97 -26.00
N PRO A 406 -6.24 -1.43 -24.80
CA PRO A 406 -6.74 -0.92 -23.54
C PRO A 406 -6.45 0.57 -23.37
N LYS A 407 -7.43 1.32 -22.88
CA LYS A 407 -7.30 2.71 -22.47
C LYS A 407 -7.27 2.77 -20.96
N PHE A 408 -6.07 2.68 -20.42
CA PHE A 408 -5.89 2.65 -18.97
C PHE A 408 -6.39 3.95 -18.32
N ASN A 409 -7.10 3.80 -17.20
CA ASN A 409 -7.72 4.89 -16.47
C ASN A 409 -8.76 5.71 -17.29
N GLU A 410 -9.35 5.11 -18.30
CA GLU A 410 -10.47 5.68 -19.05
C GLU A 410 -11.72 4.81 -18.95
N LEU A 411 -12.88 5.45 -18.78
CA LEU A 411 -14.16 4.76 -18.67
C LEU A 411 -14.68 4.29 -20.04
N GLY A 412 -15.12 3.04 -20.08
CA GLY A 412 -15.85 2.45 -21.20
C GLY A 412 -17.35 2.38 -20.96
N SER A 413 -18.10 2.03 -22.01
CA SER A 413 -19.57 2.01 -22.04
C SER A 413 -20.22 0.74 -21.50
N GLY A 414 -19.50 -0.17 -20.91
CA GLY A 414 -20.04 -1.35 -20.26
C GLY A 414 -19.22 -2.61 -20.44
N GLY A 415 -19.26 -3.48 -19.45
CA GLY A 415 -18.69 -4.82 -19.47
C GLY A 415 -19.75 -5.88 -19.80
N GLN A 416 -19.30 -7.05 -20.22
CA GLN A 416 -20.14 -8.23 -20.30
C GLN A 416 -19.84 -9.11 -19.09
N ASP A 417 -20.85 -9.40 -18.30
CA ASP A 417 -20.80 -10.46 -17.33
C ASP A 417 -21.21 -11.74 -18.06
N ASP A 418 -20.25 -12.53 -18.49
CA ASP A 418 -20.52 -13.81 -19.15
C ASP A 418 -20.50 -14.93 -18.13
N TYR A 419 -21.68 -15.31 -17.73
CA TYR A 419 -21.90 -16.41 -16.79
C TYR A 419 -22.31 -17.65 -17.57
N THR A 420 -21.58 -18.72 -17.44
CA THR A 420 -21.99 -20.02 -17.99
C THR A 420 -22.71 -20.81 -16.92
N GLY A 421 -24.02 -20.56 -16.70
CA GLY A 421 -24.86 -21.33 -15.77
C GLY A 421 -25.60 -20.49 -14.71
N SER A 422 -26.29 -21.14 -13.80
CA SER A 422 -27.02 -20.47 -12.72
C SER A 422 -26.08 -20.13 -11.55
N TYR A 423 -25.79 -18.83 -11.39
CA TYR A 423 -24.84 -18.36 -10.39
C TYR A 423 -25.42 -18.20 -9.03
N ARG A 424 -24.50 -18.33 -8.06
CA ARG A 424 -24.75 -17.98 -6.70
C ARG A 424 -23.85 -16.81 -6.29
N PHE A 425 -24.16 -15.62 -6.82
CA PHE A 425 -23.64 -14.41 -6.21
C PHE A 425 -24.35 -14.15 -4.90
N SER A 426 -23.58 -13.88 -3.88
CA SER A 426 -24.09 -13.49 -2.57
C SER A 426 -23.43 -12.18 -2.15
N PRO A 427 -23.83 -11.04 -2.77
CA PRO A 427 -23.30 -9.74 -2.38
C PRO A 427 -23.88 -9.32 -1.03
N VAL A 428 -22.99 -8.88 -0.15
CA VAL A 428 -23.35 -8.32 1.16
C VAL A 428 -22.64 -6.98 1.28
N ASN A 429 -23.36 -5.91 1.63
CA ASN A 429 -22.81 -4.58 1.80
C ASN A 429 -21.88 -4.19 0.66
N SER A 430 -22.30 -4.40 -0.59
CA SER A 430 -21.46 -4.21 -1.78
C SER A 430 -22.19 -3.39 -2.83
N PHE A 431 -21.49 -2.47 -3.46
CA PHE A 431 -22.07 -1.42 -4.29
C PHE A 431 -21.40 -1.33 -5.66
N GLN A 432 -22.16 -0.79 -6.62
CA GLN A 432 -21.65 -0.43 -7.94
C GLN A 432 -21.99 1.05 -8.25
N THR A 433 -21.18 1.67 -9.08
CA THR A 433 -21.48 3.01 -9.60
C THR A 433 -22.58 2.95 -10.67
N SER A 434 -23.27 4.08 -10.90
CA SER A 434 -24.36 4.17 -11.86
C SER A 434 -23.91 3.98 -13.34
N ASP A 435 -22.63 4.16 -13.61
CA ASP A 435 -21.97 3.93 -14.90
C ASP A 435 -21.27 2.56 -15.01
N HIS A 436 -21.33 1.74 -13.95
CA HIS A 436 -21.01 0.31 -14.04
C HIS A 436 -22.17 -0.42 -14.71
N SER A 437 -21.95 -0.91 -15.90
CA SER A 437 -23.02 -1.60 -16.63
C SER A 437 -22.61 -3.02 -17.03
N SER A 438 -23.58 -3.93 -16.82
CA SER A 438 -23.50 -5.32 -17.26
C SER A 438 -24.47 -5.54 -18.41
N THR A 439 -24.03 -6.23 -19.47
CA THR A 439 -24.88 -6.52 -20.64
C THR A 439 -25.56 -7.90 -20.59
N LYS A 440 -25.16 -8.79 -19.68
CA LYS A 440 -25.62 -10.19 -19.64
C LYS A 440 -25.95 -10.74 -18.26
N GLY A 441 -26.13 -9.93 -17.26
CA GLY A 441 -26.44 -10.43 -15.94
C GLY A 441 -26.29 -9.33 -14.90
N SER A 442 -26.43 -9.68 -13.63
CA SER A 442 -26.25 -8.76 -12.52
C SER A 442 -25.52 -9.47 -11.40
N LEU A 443 -24.51 -8.84 -10.85
CA LEU A 443 -23.86 -9.30 -9.62
C LEU A 443 -24.75 -9.14 -8.39
N GLY A 444 -25.93 -8.47 -8.53
CA GLY A 444 -26.82 -8.20 -7.42
C GLY A 444 -26.32 -7.12 -6.45
N LEU A 445 -25.39 -6.29 -6.91
CA LEU A 445 -24.82 -5.18 -6.13
C LEU A 445 -25.83 -4.06 -5.93
N SER A 446 -25.73 -3.36 -4.81
CA SER A 446 -26.51 -2.13 -4.56
C SER A 446 -26.02 -0.99 -5.42
N ASP A 447 -26.92 -0.12 -5.86
CA ASP A 447 -26.57 1.09 -6.60
C ASP A 447 -26.08 2.18 -5.63
N SER A 448 -24.85 2.66 -5.81
CA SER A 448 -24.31 3.78 -5.04
C SER A 448 -24.95 5.12 -5.39
N LYS A 449 -25.71 5.18 -6.51
CA LYS A 449 -26.32 6.40 -7.10
C LYS A 449 -25.31 7.47 -7.50
N MET A 450 -24.05 7.12 -7.54
CA MET A 450 -22.95 7.99 -7.97
C MET A 450 -22.26 7.39 -9.19
N SER A 451 -21.79 8.24 -10.10
CA SER A 451 -20.88 7.81 -11.16
C SER A 451 -19.49 7.48 -10.59
N THR A 452 -18.66 6.80 -11.35
CA THR A 452 -17.28 6.49 -10.95
C THR A 452 -16.50 7.74 -10.53
N THR A 453 -16.59 8.81 -11.31
CA THR A 453 -15.92 10.10 -10.99
C THR A 453 -16.61 10.89 -9.88
N GLY A 454 -17.84 10.54 -9.52
CA GLY A 454 -18.56 11.12 -8.39
C GLY A 454 -18.28 10.37 -7.08
N LEU A 455 -18.03 9.07 -7.17
CA LEU A 455 -17.76 8.20 -6.02
C LEU A 455 -16.29 8.26 -5.58
N PHE A 456 -15.36 8.24 -6.54
CA PHE A 456 -13.92 8.27 -6.27
C PHE A 456 -13.34 9.67 -6.48
N THR A 457 -12.36 10.05 -5.68
CA THR A 457 -11.75 11.39 -5.69
C THR A 457 -11.09 11.74 -7.02
N ASP A 458 -10.23 10.85 -7.55
CA ASP A 458 -9.55 11.02 -8.84
C ASP A 458 -9.15 9.66 -9.42
N PRO A 459 -10.12 8.90 -9.92
CA PRO A 459 -9.86 7.53 -10.37
C PRO A 459 -8.94 7.47 -11.60
N ALA A 460 -8.88 8.53 -12.42
CA ALA A 460 -7.97 8.58 -13.57
C ALA A 460 -6.49 8.59 -13.16
N ASN A 461 -6.18 9.09 -11.97
CA ASN A 461 -4.85 9.11 -11.37
C ASN A 461 -4.71 8.09 -10.23
N ASN A 462 -5.52 7.02 -10.23
CA ASN A 462 -5.50 5.94 -9.26
C ASN A 462 -5.77 6.38 -7.80
N ASN A 463 -6.48 7.49 -7.60
CA ASN A 463 -6.96 7.90 -6.29
C ASN A 463 -8.42 7.49 -6.13
N PHE A 464 -8.64 6.34 -5.47
CA PHE A 464 -9.96 5.76 -5.26
C PHE A 464 -10.55 6.10 -3.90
N LYS A 465 -10.06 7.16 -3.24
CA LYS A 465 -10.62 7.62 -1.97
C LYS A 465 -12.10 7.95 -2.12
N LEU A 466 -12.93 7.34 -1.25
CA LEU A 466 -14.38 7.39 -1.37
C LEU A 466 -14.93 8.77 -1.02
N ASN A 467 -15.99 9.17 -1.70
CA ASN A 467 -16.72 10.41 -1.42
C ASN A 467 -17.42 10.32 -0.06
N GLU A 468 -17.28 11.33 0.78
CA GLU A 468 -17.88 11.39 2.13
C GLU A 468 -19.41 11.32 2.14
N LEU A 469 -20.06 11.75 1.04
CA LEU A 469 -21.51 11.68 0.90
C LEU A 469 -22.03 10.28 0.56
N PHE A 470 -21.14 9.34 0.30
CA PHE A 470 -21.51 7.95 0.05
C PHE A 470 -21.71 7.20 1.38
N GLU A 471 -22.87 6.60 1.57
CA GLU A 471 -23.25 5.92 2.81
C GLU A 471 -22.31 4.77 3.22
N GLY A 472 -21.61 4.16 2.26
CA GLY A 472 -20.65 3.08 2.46
C GLY A 472 -19.20 3.54 2.66
N CYS A 473 -18.92 4.85 2.67
CA CYS A 473 -17.56 5.40 2.59
C CYS A 473 -16.58 4.91 3.68
N SER A 474 -17.08 4.53 4.85
CA SER A 474 -16.26 4.00 5.96
C SER A 474 -16.19 2.47 6.04
N SER A 475 -16.99 1.75 5.24
CA SER A 475 -17.17 0.31 5.44
C SER A 475 -16.92 -0.57 4.22
N VAL A 476 -16.88 0.00 3.01
CA VAL A 476 -16.70 -0.77 1.78
C VAL A 476 -15.44 -0.37 1.02
N GLY A 477 -15.02 -1.25 0.09
CA GLY A 477 -13.81 -1.08 -0.68
C GLY A 477 -12.54 -1.42 0.11
N ALA A 478 -11.39 -1.27 -0.50
CA ALA A 478 -10.11 -1.47 0.15
C ALA A 478 -9.93 -0.49 1.32
N PRO A 479 -9.41 -0.93 2.48
CA PRO A 479 -9.34 -0.10 3.69
C PRO A 479 -8.63 1.24 3.48
N GLU A 480 -7.62 1.28 2.65
CA GLU A 480 -6.84 2.48 2.32
C GLU A 480 -7.66 3.61 1.67
N TRP A 481 -8.81 3.29 1.05
CA TRP A 481 -9.67 4.25 0.37
C TRP A 481 -10.91 4.68 1.19
N ARG A 482 -11.10 4.11 2.35
CA ARG A 482 -12.23 4.47 3.23
C ARG A 482 -12.05 5.86 3.87
N ARG A 483 -13.17 6.40 4.37
CA ARG A 483 -13.23 7.72 5.04
C ARG A 483 -13.60 7.57 6.50
#